data_291419343815d5917d761bed89f460b0
#
_entry.id   291419343815d5917d761bed89f460b0
#
_cell.length_a   1.000
_cell.length_b   1.000
_cell.length_c   1.000
_cell.angle_alpha   90.00
_cell.angle_beta   90.00
_cell.angle_gamma   90.00
#
_symmetry.space_group_name_H-M   'P 1'
#
loop_
_entity.id
_entity.type
_entity.pdbx_description
1 polymer ?
#
loop_
_entity_poly.entity_id
_entity_poly.type
_entity_poly.pdbx_seq_one_letter_code
_entity_poly.pdbx_strand_id
1 'polypeptide(L)' 'MPNSVNTRKWYSTVEVATMLGYGLTKTKQLVLSGQIRSVKDGGSRRILPEYVDEYIRRKAREAAT' A
#
# COMPACT_ATOMS: atom_id res chain seq x y z
N MET A 1 -14.19 -12.36 -16.64
CA MET A 1 -13.94 -12.04 -16.54
C MET A 1 -13.34 -11.45 -16.03
N PRO A 2 -13.37 -11.38 -15.78
CA PRO A 2 -12.97 -10.78 -15.39
C PRO A 2 -12.14 -10.31 -14.97
N ASN A 3 -12.03 -10.31 -14.69
CA ASN A 3 -11.45 -9.87 -14.37
C ASN A 3 -10.62 -9.31 -14.21
N SER A 4 -10.40 -9.49 -14.55
CA SER A 4 -9.69 -8.89 -14.62
C SER A 4 -9.49 -7.76 -14.32
N VAL A 5 -10.04 -7.47 -14.21
CA VAL A 5 -10.05 -6.51 -13.90
C VAL A 5 -9.33 -5.90 -13.02
N ASN A 6 -8.74 -6.21 -12.35
CA ASN A 6 -8.06 -5.66 -11.50
C ASN A 6 -6.77 -5.47 -11.78
N THR A 7 -6.51 -5.02 -12.76
CA THR A 7 -5.24 -4.60 -13.14
C THR A 7 -5.05 -3.17 -12.85
N ARG A 8 -5.47 -2.78 -11.73
CA ARG A 8 -5.21 -1.44 -11.27
C ARG A 8 -3.71 -1.23 -11.18
N LYS A 9 -3.23 -0.14 -11.72
CA LYS A 9 -1.80 0.11 -11.79
C LYS A 9 -1.25 0.64 -10.48
N TRP A 10 -2.08 1.35 -9.72
CA TRP A 10 -1.70 1.81 -8.39
C TRP A 10 -2.94 1.95 -7.53
N TYR A 11 -2.72 2.13 -6.24
CA TYR A 11 -3.79 2.25 -5.26
C TYR A 11 -3.67 3.56 -4.51
N SER A 12 -4.79 4.05 -3.98
CA SER A 12 -4.79 5.17 -3.07
C SER A 12 -4.43 4.70 -1.66
N THR A 13 -4.13 5.66 -0.78
CA THR A 13 -3.86 5.32 0.63
C THR A 13 -5.06 4.64 1.27
N VAL A 14 -6.27 5.11 0.97
CA VAL A 14 -7.50 4.52 1.51
C VAL A 14 -7.63 3.07 1.08
N GLU A 15 -7.36 2.81 -0.19
CA GLU A 15 -7.46 1.45 -0.71
C GLU A 15 -6.45 0.53 -0.05
N VAL A 16 -5.23 1.02 0.15
CA VAL A 16 -4.19 0.22 0.81
C VAL A 16 -4.58 -0.06 2.26
N ALA A 17 -5.15 0.93 2.94
CA ALA A 17 -5.60 0.73 4.31
C ALA A 17 -6.61 -0.41 4.38
N THR A 18 -7.55 -0.44 3.45
CA THR A 18 -8.55 -1.49 3.39
C THR A 18 -7.89 -2.85 3.10
N MET A 19 -6.95 -2.88 2.15
CA MET A 19 -6.28 -4.12 1.78
C MET A 19 -5.50 -4.71 2.95
N LEU A 20 -4.87 -3.86 3.75
CA LEU A 20 -4.07 -4.31 4.88
C LEU A 20 -4.88 -4.53 6.14
N GLY A 21 -6.13 -4.08 6.14
CA GLY A 21 -6.94 -4.16 7.34
C GLY A 21 -6.51 -3.17 8.41
N TYR A 22 -5.89 -2.06 8.00
CA TYR A 22 -5.41 -1.03 8.92
C TYR A 22 -6.36 0.15 8.95
N GLY A 23 -6.31 0.92 10.02
CA GLY A 23 -6.99 2.21 10.04
C GLY A 23 -6.30 3.19 9.09
N LEU A 24 -7.06 4.17 8.63
CA LEU A 24 -6.54 5.14 7.66
C LEU A 24 -5.38 5.95 8.24
N THR A 25 -5.50 6.36 9.52
CA THR A 25 -4.45 7.17 10.14
C THR A 25 -3.12 6.42 10.17
N LYS A 26 -3.16 5.15 10.55
CA LYS A 26 -1.96 4.34 10.59
C LYS A 26 -1.35 4.21 9.19
N THR A 27 -2.19 3.98 8.18
CA THR A 27 -1.71 3.81 6.82
C THR A 27 -1.10 5.09 6.29
N LYS A 28 -1.73 6.24 6.57
CA LYS A 28 -1.17 7.52 6.17
C LYS A 28 0.22 7.73 6.78
N GLN A 29 0.40 7.37 8.04
CA GLN A 29 1.69 7.52 8.68
C GLN A 29 2.73 6.61 8.05
N LEU A 30 2.34 5.39 7.69
CA LEU A 30 3.26 4.46 7.03
C LEU A 30 3.71 4.98 5.67
N VAL A 31 2.78 5.59 4.94
CA VAL A 31 3.09 6.16 3.63
C VAL A 31 3.98 7.40 3.77
N LEU A 32 3.62 8.29 4.70
CA LEU A 32 4.36 9.53 4.86
C LEU A 32 5.77 9.29 5.40
N SER A 33 5.95 8.27 6.23
CA SER A 33 7.26 7.95 6.78
C SER A 33 8.12 7.14 5.81
N GLY A 34 7.55 6.71 4.71
CA GLY A 34 8.29 5.93 3.72
C GLY A 34 8.35 4.45 3.98
N GLN A 35 7.70 3.97 5.03
CA GLN A 35 7.68 2.53 5.29
C GLN A 35 6.91 1.79 4.20
N ILE A 36 5.86 2.42 3.67
CA ILE A 36 5.21 1.96 2.45
C ILE A 36 5.60 2.96 1.39
N ARG A 37 6.30 2.51 0.37
CA ARG A 37 6.72 3.39 -0.70
C ARG A 37 5.51 3.94 -1.43
N SER A 38 5.65 5.12 -1.98
CA SER A 38 4.58 5.73 -2.74
C SER A 38 5.16 6.70 -3.75
N VAL A 39 4.34 7.05 -4.74
CA VAL A 39 4.68 8.04 -5.74
C VAL A 39 3.78 9.24 -5.49
N LYS A 40 4.37 10.41 -5.42
CA LYS A 40 3.59 11.63 -5.27
C LYS A 40 3.04 12.02 -6.63
N ASP A 41 1.73 12.17 -6.69
CA ASP A 41 1.05 12.51 -7.93
C ASP A 41 0.14 13.71 -7.63
N GLY A 42 0.66 14.89 -7.90
CA GLY A 42 -0.04 16.11 -7.54
C GLY A 42 -0.22 16.18 -6.04
N GLY A 43 -1.46 16.32 -5.58
CA GLY A 43 -1.77 16.37 -4.16
C GLY A 43 -2.02 15.00 -3.55
N SER A 44 -1.86 13.92 -4.32
CA SER A 44 -2.17 12.58 -3.86
C SER A 44 -0.95 11.69 -3.84
N ARG A 45 -1.00 10.65 -3.02
CA ARG A 45 0.01 9.61 -3.02
C ARG A 45 -0.57 8.38 -3.70
N ARG A 46 0.22 7.77 -4.58
CA ARG A 46 -0.16 6.55 -5.27
C ARG A 46 0.79 5.43 -4.85
N ILE A 47 0.24 4.29 -4.55
CA ILE A 47 1.03 3.16 -4.06
C ILE A 47 0.95 2.04 -5.09
N LEU A 48 2.08 1.68 -5.66
CA LEU A 48 2.12 0.61 -6.64
C LEU A 48 1.87 -0.74 -5.95
N PRO A 49 1.29 -1.70 -6.67
CA PRO A 49 1.05 -3.02 -6.06
C PRO A 49 2.32 -3.65 -5.48
N GLU A 50 3.45 -3.50 -6.15
CA GLU A 50 4.71 -4.07 -5.66
C GLU A 50 5.17 -3.40 -4.37
N TYR A 51 4.78 -2.16 -4.13
CA TYR A 51 5.13 -1.48 -2.88
C TYR A 51 4.35 -2.06 -1.72
N VAL A 52 3.09 -2.43 -1.96
CA VAL A 52 2.28 -3.10 -0.96
C VAL A 52 2.86 -4.48 -0.65
N ASP A 53 3.21 -5.23 -1.69
CA ASP A 53 3.80 -6.55 -1.53
C ASP A 53 5.13 -6.47 -0.78
N GLU A 54 5.94 -5.49 -1.09
CA GLU A 54 7.21 -5.28 -0.42
C GLU A 54 7.02 -5.05 1.08
N TYR A 55 6.06 -4.20 1.42
CA TYR A 55 5.77 -3.91 2.82
C TYR A 55 5.31 -5.18 3.54
N ILE A 56 4.39 -5.92 2.94
CA ILE A 56 3.86 -7.14 3.55
C ILE A 56 4.97 -8.15 3.77
N ARG A 57 5.83 -8.35 2.78
CA ARG A 57 6.94 -9.31 2.91
C ARG A 57 7.90 -8.91 4.01
N ARG A 58 8.19 -7.61 4.11
CA ARG A 58 9.09 -7.13 5.16
C ARG A 58 8.49 -7.34 6.54
N LYS A 59 7.20 -7.04 6.69
CA LYS A 59 6.54 -7.23 7.98
C LYS A 59 6.43 -8.70 8.35
N ALA A 60 6.17 -9.55 7.37
CA ALA A 60 6.11 -10.99 7.63
C ALA A 60 7.47 -11.52 8.05
N ARG A 61 8.54 -11.02 7.45
CA ARG A 61 9.90 -11.43 7.80
C ARG A 61 10.25 -10.96 9.21
N GLU A 62 9.88 -9.74 9.56
CA GLU A 62 10.13 -9.22 10.90
C GLU A 62 9.38 -10.02 11.96
N ALA A 63 8.13 -10.39 11.66
CA ALA A 63 7.31 -11.12 12.60
C ALA A 63 7.80 -12.58 12.75
N ALA A 64 8.50 -13.10 11.76
CA ALA A 64 8.97 -14.48 11.78
C ALA A 64 10.24 -14.66 12.61
N THR A 65 10.88 -13.58 12.97
CA THR A 65 12.09 -13.68 13.83
C THR A 65 11.75 -13.56 15.32
#